data_81421ffe3803f5578ea457fbe3c03b5f
#
_entry.id   81421ffe3803f5578ea457fbe3c03b5f
#
_cell.length_a   1.000
_cell.length_b   1.000
_cell.length_c   1.000
_cell.angle_alpha   90.00
_cell.angle_beta   90.00
_cell.angle_gamma   90.00
#
_symmetry.space_group_name_H-M   'P 1'
#
loop_
_entity.id
_entity.type
_entity.pdbx_description
1 polymer ?
#
loop_
_entity_poly.entity_id
_entity_poly.type
_entity_poly.pdbx_seq_one_letter_code
_entity_poly.pdbx_strand_id
1 'polypeptide(L)'
;MSIQETVRSAVSVEERNKKTIRAVFDTFVNRGDFSIVEEIYSPDMIDHQPLPGAPEGLEGVKYTIAGLREGFPDLHVTIEDMSAHGDHVVIHNTWRGTHRGEFLGMPPTGRYIEFQGVVVWRLLDDGLIAERWGIGVESNMLSVLGMRRLAPSARGAARAAARRSVEPATVLLPLPEGGAARWKDVQAELSGPRLREYEASRRRAGILQESFALQRLGDRDVLVHRLEARDPAGAAKRLGQSRDAFDVWLRGAAAEALGADPWESFAAEHAGNTAEREHTWSSVTSELSSAA
;
A
#
# COMPACT_ATOMS: atom_id res chain seq x y z
N MET A 1 -31.30 15.19 0.93
CA MET A 1 -29.85 15.43 0.69
C MET A 1 -29.61 15.31 -0.80
N SER A 2 -28.95 16.30 -1.40
CA SER A 2 -28.62 16.26 -2.82
C SER A 2 -27.42 15.33 -3.07
N ILE A 3 -27.29 14.80 -4.30
CA ILE A 3 -26.14 13.97 -4.71
C ILE A 3 -24.81 14.73 -4.48
N GLN A 4 -24.82 16.06 -4.68
CA GLN A 4 -23.65 16.91 -4.44
C GLN A 4 -23.27 17.02 -2.95
N GLU A 5 -24.24 17.04 -2.02
CA GLU A 5 -23.97 17.01 -0.57
C GLU A 5 -23.43 15.65 -0.12
N THR A 6 -23.93 14.57 -0.69
CA THR A 6 -23.45 13.21 -0.41
C THR A 6 -22.00 13.03 -0.89
N VAL A 7 -21.66 13.49 -2.09
CA VAL A 7 -20.29 13.44 -2.65
C VAL A 7 -19.34 14.30 -1.83
N ARG A 8 -19.76 15.51 -1.43
CA ARG A 8 -18.92 16.42 -0.62
C ARG A 8 -18.66 15.89 0.79
N SER A 9 -19.65 15.19 1.38
CA SER A 9 -19.49 14.53 2.68
C SER A 9 -18.56 13.33 2.60
N ALA A 10 -18.64 12.52 1.55
CA ALA A 10 -17.75 11.36 1.34
C ALA A 10 -16.28 11.80 1.15
N VAL A 11 -16.03 12.82 0.35
CA VAL A 11 -14.69 13.39 0.16
C VAL A 11 -14.11 13.90 1.49
N SER A 12 -14.93 14.52 2.35
CA SER A 12 -14.48 14.98 3.66
C SER A 12 -14.13 13.84 4.63
N VAL A 13 -14.83 12.71 4.56
CA VAL A 13 -14.55 11.50 5.38
C VAL A 13 -13.24 10.86 4.95
N GLU A 14 -13.04 10.67 3.67
CA GLU A 14 -11.81 10.07 3.13
C GLU A 14 -10.57 10.91 3.45
N GLU A 15 -10.63 12.23 3.28
CA GLU A 15 -9.52 13.11 3.62
C GLU A 15 -9.23 13.15 5.13
N ARG A 16 -10.27 13.13 5.97
CA ARG A 16 -10.10 12.96 7.43
C ARG A 16 -9.36 11.65 7.73
N ASN A 17 -9.80 10.54 7.15
CA ASN A 17 -9.23 9.23 7.37
C ASN A 17 -7.77 9.17 6.91
N LYS A 18 -7.44 9.73 5.75
CA LYS A 18 -6.06 9.87 5.28
C LYS A 18 -5.20 10.69 6.26
N LYS A 19 -5.74 11.76 6.83
CA LYS A 19 -5.03 12.58 7.83
C LYS A 19 -4.71 11.77 9.09
N THR A 20 -5.66 10.97 9.60
CA THR A 20 -5.43 10.07 10.72
C THR A 20 -4.29 9.08 10.42
N ILE A 21 -4.29 8.47 9.24
CA ILE A 21 -3.22 7.52 8.87
C ILE A 21 -1.86 8.22 8.70
N ARG A 22 -1.81 9.45 8.18
CA ARG A 22 -0.55 10.22 8.17
C ARG A 22 -0.03 10.45 9.58
N ALA A 23 -0.89 10.78 10.54
CA ALA A 23 -0.47 10.98 11.94
C ALA A 23 0.11 9.71 12.58
N VAL A 24 -0.39 8.51 12.21
CA VAL A 24 0.23 7.23 12.62
C VAL A 24 1.71 7.21 12.26
N PHE A 25 2.06 7.53 11.03
CA PHE A 25 3.46 7.44 10.59
C PHE A 25 4.29 8.64 11.01
N ASP A 26 3.80 9.86 10.84
CA ASP A 26 4.57 11.07 11.12
C ASP A 26 4.85 11.26 12.61
N THR A 27 3.89 10.94 13.48
CA THR A 27 3.98 11.22 14.90
C THR A 27 4.31 9.96 15.70
N PHE A 28 3.51 8.91 15.56
CA PHE A 28 3.66 7.72 16.36
C PHE A 28 4.85 6.84 15.91
N VAL A 29 4.89 6.43 14.61
CA VAL A 29 5.93 5.50 14.13
C VAL A 29 7.28 6.19 14.00
N ASN A 30 7.36 7.32 13.29
CA ASN A 30 8.63 7.96 12.95
C ASN A 30 9.21 8.76 14.12
N ARG A 31 8.40 9.45 14.94
CA ARG A 31 8.88 10.21 16.10
C ARG A 31 8.86 9.43 17.40
N GLY A 32 8.08 8.33 17.47
CA GLY A 32 7.91 7.56 18.68
C GLY A 32 7.07 8.28 19.75
N ASP A 33 6.15 9.13 19.33
CA ASP A 33 5.21 9.78 20.24
C ASP A 33 4.01 8.87 20.48
N PHE A 34 4.01 8.20 21.62
CA PHE A 34 2.98 7.25 22.02
C PHE A 34 1.74 7.94 22.58
N SER A 35 1.80 9.24 22.85
CA SER A 35 0.67 9.98 23.47
C SER A 35 -0.54 10.06 22.57
N ILE A 36 -0.35 9.98 21.24
CA ILE A 36 -1.45 10.08 20.28
C ILE A 36 -2.23 8.77 20.08
N VAL A 37 -1.76 7.64 20.63
CA VAL A 37 -2.33 6.31 20.32
C VAL A 37 -3.81 6.26 20.73
N GLU A 38 -4.15 6.73 21.93
CA GLU A 38 -5.52 6.76 22.42
C GLU A 38 -6.42 7.77 21.67
N GLU A 39 -5.81 8.72 20.95
CA GLU A 39 -6.56 9.73 20.17
C GLU A 39 -6.89 9.24 18.76
N ILE A 40 -6.12 8.31 18.21
CA ILE A 40 -6.25 7.88 16.81
C ILE A 40 -6.68 6.42 16.64
N TYR A 41 -6.60 5.59 17.68
CA TYR A 41 -7.05 4.20 17.64
C TYR A 41 -8.27 3.96 18.51
N SER A 42 -9.17 3.09 18.03
CA SER A 42 -10.25 2.55 18.86
C SER A 42 -9.69 1.71 20.01
N PRO A 43 -10.27 1.75 21.22
CA PRO A 43 -9.90 0.83 22.30
C PRO A 43 -9.99 -0.65 21.89
N ASP A 44 -10.97 -1.00 21.04
CA ASP A 44 -11.23 -2.36 20.55
C ASP A 44 -10.53 -2.64 19.20
N MET A 45 -9.42 -1.95 18.92
CA MET A 45 -8.66 -2.09 17.68
C MET A 45 -8.19 -3.53 17.48
N ILE A 46 -8.34 -4.05 16.25
CA ILE A 46 -7.90 -5.38 15.85
C ILE A 46 -6.74 -5.26 14.86
N ASP A 47 -5.59 -5.83 15.21
CA ASP A 47 -4.49 -6.07 14.26
C ASP A 47 -4.56 -7.51 13.76
N HIS A 48 -4.81 -7.68 12.45
CA HIS A 48 -4.92 -9.00 11.82
C HIS A 48 -3.56 -9.66 11.53
N GLN A 49 -2.46 -8.92 11.63
CA GLN A 49 -1.09 -9.42 11.50
C GLN A 49 -0.21 -8.86 12.63
N PRO A 50 -0.50 -9.21 13.90
CA PRO A 50 0.30 -8.74 15.02
C PRO A 50 1.70 -9.37 14.98
N LEU A 51 2.70 -8.67 15.53
CA LEU A 51 4.00 -9.27 15.78
C LEU A 51 3.91 -10.41 16.81
N PRO A 52 4.77 -11.43 16.71
CA PRO A 52 4.82 -12.51 17.71
C PRO A 52 4.94 -11.96 19.14
N GLY A 53 4.04 -12.38 20.01
CA GLY A 53 4.02 -11.95 21.42
C GLY A 53 3.30 -10.64 21.70
N ALA A 54 2.79 -9.94 20.66
CA ALA A 54 2.01 -8.73 20.87
C ALA A 54 0.66 -9.04 21.54
N PRO A 55 0.26 -8.29 22.59
CA PRO A 55 -1.08 -8.34 23.14
C PRO A 55 -2.14 -7.90 22.11
N GLU A 56 -3.41 -8.11 22.45
CA GLU A 56 -4.52 -7.60 21.66
C GLU A 56 -4.73 -6.09 21.88
N GLY A 57 -5.42 -5.42 20.95
CA GLY A 57 -5.83 -4.03 21.06
C GLY A 57 -4.68 -3.02 21.07
N LEU A 58 -4.87 -1.90 21.75
CA LEU A 58 -3.93 -0.79 21.80
C LEU A 58 -2.55 -1.16 22.36
N GLU A 59 -2.51 -2.05 23.33
CA GLU A 59 -1.24 -2.50 23.92
C GLU A 59 -0.40 -3.28 22.90
N GLY A 60 -1.04 -4.01 21.98
CA GLY A 60 -0.36 -4.69 20.87
C GLY A 60 0.23 -3.70 19.87
N VAL A 61 -0.48 -2.62 19.57
CA VAL A 61 0.00 -1.54 18.72
C VAL A 61 1.23 -0.87 19.34
N LYS A 62 1.14 -0.51 20.62
CA LYS A 62 2.27 0.09 21.38
C LYS A 62 3.45 -0.86 21.44
N TYR A 63 3.22 -2.14 21.79
CA TYR A 63 4.26 -3.18 21.84
C TYR A 63 5.01 -3.30 20.51
N THR A 64 4.28 -3.35 19.41
CA THR A 64 4.84 -3.49 18.07
C THR A 64 5.77 -2.31 17.74
N ILE A 65 5.32 -1.07 17.93
CA ILE A 65 6.12 0.10 17.57
C ILE A 65 7.28 0.32 18.55
N ALA A 66 7.09 0.03 19.84
CA ALA A 66 8.16 0.07 20.82
C ALA A 66 9.29 -0.91 20.46
N GLY A 67 8.96 -2.18 20.17
CA GLY A 67 9.93 -3.19 19.79
C GLY A 67 10.64 -2.85 18.47
N LEU A 68 9.92 -2.32 17.48
CA LEU A 68 10.53 -1.86 16.23
C LEU A 68 11.51 -0.71 16.47
N ARG A 69 11.20 0.25 17.30
CA ARG A 69 12.08 1.38 17.60
C ARG A 69 13.26 1.00 18.50
N GLU A 70 13.10 0.00 19.36
CA GLU A 70 14.21 -0.57 20.13
C GLU A 70 15.19 -1.30 19.20
N GLY A 71 14.69 -2.17 18.34
CA GLY A 71 15.51 -2.88 17.35
C GLY A 71 16.13 -1.98 16.29
N PHE A 72 15.43 -0.92 15.88
CA PHE A 72 15.81 0.01 14.82
C PHE A 72 15.68 1.46 15.32
N PRO A 73 16.67 1.99 16.06
CA PRO A 73 16.57 3.36 16.63
C PRO A 73 16.42 4.46 15.59
N ASP A 74 16.88 4.23 14.38
CA ASP A 74 16.77 5.12 13.21
C ASP A 74 15.62 4.71 12.27
N LEU A 75 14.59 4.00 12.80
CA LEU A 75 13.42 3.58 12.03
C LEU A 75 12.73 4.79 11.39
N HIS A 76 12.55 4.70 10.08
CA HIS A 76 11.78 5.68 9.31
C HIS A 76 10.89 4.99 8.29
N VAL A 77 9.64 5.41 8.24
CA VAL A 77 8.65 4.91 7.30
C VAL A 77 8.19 6.05 6.40
N THR A 78 8.29 5.85 5.11
CA THR A 78 7.77 6.78 4.11
C THR A 78 6.48 6.21 3.53
N ILE A 79 5.42 7.01 3.50
CA ILE A 79 4.21 6.69 2.73
C ILE A 79 4.50 7.08 1.28
N GLU A 80 4.59 6.08 0.40
CA GLU A 80 4.86 6.29 -1.03
C GLU A 80 3.57 6.64 -1.78
N ASP A 81 2.46 6.01 -1.37
CA ASP A 81 1.14 6.22 -1.95
C ASP A 81 0.04 5.96 -0.92
N MET A 82 -1.09 6.66 -1.05
CA MET A 82 -2.22 6.56 -0.15
C MET A 82 -3.53 6.77 -0.90
N SER A 83 -4.41 5.80 -0.83
CA SER A 83 -5.79 5.90 -1.32
C SER A 83 -6.80 5.65 -0.19
N ALA A 84 -8.00 6.22 -0.31
CA ALA A 84 -9.09 6.01 0.62
C ALA A 84 -10.39 5.78 -0.14
N HIS A 85 -11.21 4.88 0.40
CA HIS A 85 -12.55 4.62 -0.11
C HIS A 85 -13.49 4.32 1.06
N GLY A 86 -14.42 5.24 1.31
CA GLY A 86 -15.31 5.15 2.47
C GLY A 86 -14.55 5.15 3.80
N ASP A 87 -14.71 4.08 4.57
CA ASP A 87 -14.08 3.87 5.87
C ASP A 87 -12.70 3.19 5.78
N HIS A 88 -12.20 2.88 4.60
CA HIS A 88 -10.91 2.22 4.39
C HIS A 88 -9.86 3.17 3.83
N VAL A 89 -8.63 3.02 4.34
CA VAL A 89 -7.42 3.68 3.81
C VAL A 89 -6.40 2.60 3.48
N VAL A 90 -5.82 2.68 2.31
CA VAL A 90 -4.70 1.83 1.87
C VAL A 90 -3.47 2.69 1.72
N ILE A 91 -2.36 2.21 2.23
CA ILE A 91 -1.06 2.82 1.99
C ILE A 91 -0.10 1.82 1.38
N HIS A 92 0.74 2.30 0.49
CA HIS A 92 2.00 1.69 0.14
C HIS A 92 3.11 2.44 0.86
N ASN A 93 3.97 1.72 1.57
CA ASN A 93 5.01 2.32 2.39
C ASN A 93 6.37 1.65 2.21
N THR A 94 7.42 2.42 2.50
CA THR A 94 8.80 1.93 2.56
C THR A 94 9.33 2.11 3.98
N TRP A 95 9.81 1.02 4.56
CA TRP A 95 10.41 0.95 5.88
C TRP A 95 11.91 0.94 5.75
N ARG A 96 12.60 1.75 6.54
CA ARG A 96 14.06 1.85 6.57
C ARG A 96 14.55 1.91 8.01
N GLY A 97 15.71 1.32 8.27
CA GLY A 97 16.36 1.40 9.57
C GLY A 97 17.59 0.51 9.67
N THR A 98 18.38 0.71 10.70
CA THR A 98 19.56 -0.13 10.99
C THR A 98 19.29 -0.96 12.22
N HIS A 99 19.44 -2.29 12.11
CA HIS A 99 19.20 -3.23 13.21
C HIS A 99 20.32 -3.11 14.24
N ARG A 100 20.12 -2.25 15.24
CA ARG A 100 21.09 -1.91 16.30
C ARG A 100 20.68 -2.35 17.69
N GLY A 101 19.42 -2.73 17.91
CA GLY A 101 18.91 -3.29 19.16
C GLY A 101 18.45 -4.73 18.99
N GLU A 102 18.05 -5.37 20.07
CA GLU A 102 17.42 -6.69 20.01
C GLU A 102 16.03 -6.57 19.37
N PHE A 103 15.68 -7.48 18.46
CA PHE A 103 14.36 -7.51 17.85
C PHE A 103 13.90 -8.96 17.64
N LEU A 104 12.76 -9.32 18.23
CA LEU A 104 12.16 -10.66 18.19
C LEU A 104 13.16 -11.77 18.61
N GLY A 105 13.94 -11.53 19.66
CA GLY A 105 14.95 -12.46 20.16
C GLY A 105 16.24 -12.52 19.33
N MET A 106 16.35 -11.69 18.29
CA MET A 106 17.56 -11.60 17.47
C MET A 106 18.46 -10.48 17.99
N PRO A 107 19.75 -10.77 18.31
CA PRO A 107 20.70 -9.74 18.68
C PRO A 107 20.98 -8.79 17.51
N PRO A 108 21.45 -7.55 17.78
CA PRO A 108 21.71 -6.56 16.77
C PRO A 108 22.72 -7.06 15.72
N THR A 109 22.38 -6.92 14.45
CA THR A 109 23.22 -7.38 13.33
C THR A 109 23.99 -6.26 12.65
N GLY A 110 23.68 -4.98 12.96
CA GLY A 110 24.23 -3.81 12.27
C GLY A 110 23.73 -3.65 10.82
N ARG A 111 22.84 -4.49 10.35
CA ARG A 111 22.34 -4.43 8.97
C ARG A 111 21.39 -3.27 8.79
N TYR A 112 21.57 -2.52 7.72
CA TYR A 112 20.56 -1.62 7.20
C TYR A 112 19.50 -2.44 6.46
N ILE A 113 18.24 -2.18 6.78
CA ILE A 113 17.09 -2.79 6.13
C ILE A 113 16.33 -1.73 5.32
N GLU A 114 15.84 -2.17 4.17
CA GLU A 114 14.85 -1.43 3.38
C GLU A 114 13.89 -2.44 2.78
N PHE A 115 12.60 -2.27 3.04
CA PHE A 115 11.55 -3.10 2.46
C PHE A 115 10.25 -2.32 2.29
N GLN A 116 9.41 -2.82 1.42
CA GLN A 116 8.11 -2.21 1.12
C GLN A 116 6.99 -3.11 1.64
N GLY A 117 5.86 -2.49 1.96
CA GLY A 117 4.64 -3.16 2.34
C GLY A 117 3.41 -2.38 1.94
N VAL A 118 2.28 -3.05 1.99
CA VAL A 118 0.96 -2.44 1.87
C VAL A 118 0.24 -2.65 3.18
N VAL A 119 -0.41 -1.61 3.69
CA VAL A 119 -1.25 -1.71 4.88
C VAL A 119 -2.62 -1.17 4.55
N VAL A 120 -3.63 -1.90 4.97
CA VAL A 120 -5.03 -1.51 4.90
C VAL A 120 -5.51 -1.19 6.30
N TRP A 121 -6.25 -0.10 6.42
CA TRP A 121 -6.84 0.36 7.67
C TRP A 121 -8.33 0.54 7.49
N ARG A 122 -9.12 0.16 8.48
CA ARG A 122 -10.54 0.54 8.60
C ARG A 122 -10.71 1.51 9.77
N LEU A 123 -11.43 2.59 9.51
CA LEU A 123 -11.71 3.60 10.50
C LEU A 123 -13.21 3.66 10.80
N LEU A 124 -13.54 4.05 12.01
CA LEU A 124 -14.94 4.29 12.43
C LEU A 124 -15.45 5.65 11.93
N ASP A 125 -16.73 5.89 12.09
CA ASP A 125 -17.36 7.16 11.69
C ASP A 125 -16.78 8.38 12.42
N ASP A 126 -16.25 8.20 13.63
CA ASP A 126 -15.54 9.22 14.40
C ASP A 126 -14.08 9.44 13.97
N GLY A 127 -13.56 8.59 13.09
CA GLY A 127 -12.20 8.67 12.56
C GLY A 127 -11.16 7.89 13.34
N LEU A 128 -11.55 7.07 14.33
CA LEU A 128 -10.65 6.18 15.04
C LEU A 128 -10.34 4.93 14.21
N ILE A 129 -9.11 4.48 14.27
CA ILE A 129 -8.66 3.25 13.59
C ILE A 129 -9.21 2.04 14.36
N ALA A 130 -10.02 1.23 13.68
CA ALA A 130 -10.64 0.03 14.24
C ALA A 130 -9.92 -1.25 13.85
N GLU A 131 -9.36 -1.34 12.65
CA GLU A 131 -8.72 -2.55 12.17
C GLU A 131 -7.50 -2.24 11.28
N ARG A 132 -6.52 -3.17 11.28
CA ARG A 132 -5.32 -3.11 10.47
C ARG A 132 -5.02 -4.46 9.82
N TRP A 133 -4.67 -4.44 8.54
CA TRP A 133 -4.14 -5.59 7.79
C TRP A 133 -2.80 -5.21 7.16
N GLY A 134 -1.73 -5.92 7.53
CA GLY A 134 -0.41 -5.79 6.92
C GLY A 134 -0.25 -6.78 5.76
N ILE A 135 0.03 -6.30 4.56
CA ILE A 135 0.23 -7.15 3.38
C ILE A 135 1.71 -7.14 3.02
N GLY A 136 2.38 -8.21 3.37
CA GLY A 136 3.80 -8.38 3.08
C GLY A 136 4.76 -7.62 4.01
N VAL A 137 4.28 -6.76 4.91
CA VAL A 137 5.13 -5.95 5.82
C VAL A 137 5.98 -6.87 6.69
N GLU A 138 5.35 -7.74 7.47
CA GLU A 138 6.00 -8.63 8.43
C GLU A 138 6.88 -9.66 7.72
N SER A 139 6.40 -10.25 6.62
CA SER A 139 7.15 -11.24 5.86
C SER A 139 8.38 -10.64 5.16
N ASN A 140 8.26 -9.43 4.63
CA ASN A 140 9.38 -8.73 3.99
C ASN A 140 10.43 -8.31 5.04
N MET A 141 10.00 -7.82 6.19
CA MET A 141 10.88 -7.48 7.31
C MET A 141 11.68 -8.71 7.77
N LEU A 142 11.01 -9.83 8.05
CA LEU A 142 11.67 -11.08 8.43
C LEU A 142 12.64 -11.60 7.37
N SER A 143 12.29 -11.41 6.10
CA SER A 143 13.14 -11.79 4.97
C SER A 143 14.45 -10.97 4.92
N VAL A 144 14.36 -9.63 5.04
CA VAL A 144 15.55 -8.76 4.97
C VAL A 144 16.45 -8.91 6.21
N LEU A 145 15.88 -9.32 7.34
CA LEU A 145 16.64 -9.70 8.54
C LEU A 145 17.33 -11.06 8.43
N GLY A 146 16.99 -11.85 7.38
CA GLY A 146 17.55 -13.19 7.18
C GLY A 146 16.83 -14.30 7.95
N MET A 147 15.69 -14.01 8.56
CA MET A 147 14.83 -14.99 9.25
C MET A 147 14.06 -15.88 8.28
N ARG A 148 13.94 -15.47 7.01
CA ARG A 148 13.45 -16.27 5.90
C ARG A 148 14.53 -16.32 4.81
N ARG A 149 14.99 -17.52 4.46
CA ARG A 149 15.87 -17.72 3.29
C ARG A 149 15.06 -17.49 2.01
N LEU A 150 15.05 -16.24 1.52
CA LEU A 150 14.77 -15.99 0.12
C LEU A 150 16.14 -15.91 -0.58
N ALA A 151 16.39 -16.82 -1.51
CA ALA A 151 17.62 -16.81 -2.28
C ALA A 151 17.76 -15.44 -2.98
N PRO A 152 18.90 -14.71 -2.84
CA PRO A 152 19.12 -13.47 -3.55
C PRO A 152 19.31 -13.82 -5.03
N SER A 153 18.35 -13.49 -5.88
CA SER A 153 18.57 -13.53 -7.32
C SER A 153 19.42 -12.34 -7.73
N ALA A 154 20.45 -12.55 -8.57
CA ALA A 154 21.27 -11.50 -9.16
C ALA A 154 20.44 -10.42 -9.93
N ARG A 155 19.18 -10.71 -10.22
CA ARG A 155 18.18 -9.75 -10.73
C ARG A 155 17.74 -8.69 -9.71
N GLY A 156 17.87 -8.93 -8.40
CA GLY A 156 17.46 -7.97 -7.36
C GLY A 156 18.33 -6.71 -7.32
N ALA A 157 19.64 -6.83 -7.51
CA ALA A 157 20.57 -5.70 -7.47
C ALA A 157 20.43 -4.78 -8.71
N ALA A 158 20.22 -5.33 -9.91
CA ALA A 158 19.94 -4.54 -11.10
C ALA A 158 18.57 -3.83 -11.05
N ARG A 159 17.59 -4.43 -10.38
CA ARG A 159 16.27 -3.85 -10.15
C ARG A 159 16.30 -2.65 -9.17
N ALA A 160 17.14 -2.69 -8.14
CA ALA A 160 17.28 -1.59 -7.18
C ALA A 160 17.85 -0.32 -7.81
N ALA A 161 18.75 -0.44 -8.77
CA ALA A 161 19.31 0.71 -9.51
C ALA A 161 18.29 1.33 -10.49
N ALA A 162 17.41 0.52 -11.08
CA ALA A 162 16.34 0.98 -11.98
C ALA A 162 15.15 1.62 -11.24
N ARG A 163 15.00 1.38 -9.92
CA ARG A 163 13.87 1.85 -9.08
C ARG A 163 13.87 3.35 -8.78
N ARG A 164 14.96 4.07 -9.00
CA ARG A 164 15.05 5.53 -8.70
C ARG A 164 14.11 6.42 -9.54
N SER A 165 13.38 5.86 -10.50
CA SER A 165 12.41 6.58 -11.34
C SER A 165 11.08 5.84 -11.49
N VAL A 166 10.71 4.97 -10.55
CA VAL A 166 9.48 4.15 -10.59
C VAL A 166 8.53 4.65 -9.53
N GLU A 167 7.32 4.96 -9.91
CA GLU A 167 6.24 5.32 -8.98
C GLU A 167 5.37 4.08 -8.73
N PRO A 168 5.23 3.65 -7.48
CA PRO A 168 4.21 2.68 -7.10
C PRO A 168 2.86 3.38 -6.91
N ALA A 169 1.79 2.73 -7.29
CA ALA A 169 0.44 3.16 -7.01
C ALA A 169 -0.43 1.96 -6.62
N THR A 170 -1.37 2.16 -5.73
CA THR A 170 -2.22 1.09 -5.17
C THR A 170 -3.67 1.53 -5.16
N VAL A 171 -4.57 0.64 -5.57
CA VAL A 171 -6.02 0.85 -5.58
C VAL A 171 -6.71 -0.30 -4.86
N LEU A 172 -7.78 -0.01 -4.17
CA LEU A 172 -8.67 -0.94 -3.50
C LEU A 172 -9.95 -1.10 -4.31
N LEU A 173 -10.25 -2.32 -4.73
CA LEU A 173 -11.44 -2.65 -5.50
C LEU A 173 -12.36 -3.54 -4.66
N PRO A 174 -13.49 -3.01 -4.14
CA PRO A 174 -14.49 -3.82 -3.50
C PRO A 174 -15.03 -4.87 -4.47
N LEU A 175 -15.18 -6.11 -4.01
CA LEU A 175 -15.64 -7.19 -4.87
C LEU A 175 -17.14 -7.42 -4.69
N PRO A 176 -17.87 -7.67 -5.80
CA PRO A 176 -19.25 -8.13 -5.71
C PRO A 176 -19.30 -9.57 -5.16
N GLU A 177 -20.48 -10.00 -4.75
CA GLU A 177 -20.70 -11.38 -4.29
C GLU A 177 -20.18 -12.40 -5.30
N GLY A 178 -19.38 -13.37 -4.83
CA GLY A 178 -18.69 -14.35 -5.67
C GLY A 178 -17.52 -13.80 -6.51
N GLY A 179 -17.22 -12.51 -6.43
CA GLY A 179 -16.14 -11.86 -7.18
C GLY A 179 -14.75 -12.43 -6.86
N ALA A 180 -14.51 -12.75 -5.59
CA ALA A 180 -13.23 -13.34 -5.16
C ALA A 180 -12.97 -14.71 -5.80
N ALA A 181 -14.00 -15.55 -5.97
CA ALA A 181 -13.86 -16.84 -6.65
C ALA A 181 -13.55 -16.65 -8.15
N ARG A 182 -14.34 -15.81 -8.83
CA ARG A 182 -14.10 -15.50 -10.25
C ARG A 182 -12.72 -14.89 -10.50
N TRP A 183 -12.25 -14.01 -9.61
CA TRP A 183 -10.91 -13.44 -9.74
C TRP A 183 -9.79 -14.48 -9.56
N LYS A 184 -9.96 -15.48 -8.70
CA LYS A 184 -9.00 -16.59 -8.57
C LYS A 184 -8.89 -17.40 -9.87
N ASP A 185 -9.98 -17.60 -10.59
CA ASP A 185 -9.97 -18.26 -11.89
C ASP A 185 -9.18 -17.42 -12.92
N VAL A 186 -9.40 -16.10 -12.94
CA VAL A 186 -8.59 -15.20 -13.78
C VAL A 186 -7.11 -15.27 -13.40
N GLN A 187 -6.77 -15.26 -12.11
CA GLN A 187 -5.37 -15.38 -11.66
C GLN A 187 -4.72 -16.71 -12.09
N ALA A 188 -5.49 -17.80 -12.06
CA ALA A 188 -5.00 -19.10 -12.53
C ALA A 188 -4.64 -19.06 -14.03
N GLU A 189 -5.45 -18.43 -14.87
CA GLU A 189 -5.14 -18.20 -16.29
C GLU A 189 -3.87 -17.34 -16.45
N LEU A 190 -3.73 -16.24 -15.68
CA LEU A 190 -2.58 -15.34 -15.77
C LEU A 190 -1.26 -15.96 -15.30
N SER A 191 -1.31 -16.86 -14.32
CA SER A 191 -0.13 -17.56 -13.78
C SER A 191 0.18 -18.88 -14.51
N GLY A 192 -0.71 -19.34 -15.36
CA GLY A 192 -0.66 -20.61 -16.08
C GLY A 192 -0.67 -20.44 -17.60
N PRO A 193 -1.78 -20.81 -18.28
CA PRO A 193 -1.83 -20.87 -19.75
C PRO A 193 -1.50 -19.54 -20.44
N ARG A 194 -1.89 -18.42 -19.83
CA ARG A 194 -1.76 -17.08 -20.42
C ARG A 194 -0.62 -16.23 -19.87
N LEU A 195 0.29 -16.81 -19.10
CA LEU A 195 1.41 -16.09 -18.47
C LEU A 195 2.26 -15.30 -19.48
N ARG A 196 2.57 -15.89 -20.62
CA ARG A 196 3.37 -15.21 -21.67
C ARG A 196 2.66 -13.99 -22.27
N GLU A 197 1.36 -14.09 -22.50
CA GLU A 197 0.53 -13.00 -23.01
C GLU A 197 0.44 -11.87 -21.95
N TYR A 198 0.24 -12.26 -20.69
CA TYR A 198 0.22 -11.34 -19.55
C TYR A 198 1.54 -10.56 -19.44
N GLU A 199 2.67 -11.22 -19.40
CA GLU A 199 3.98 -10.56 -19.35
C GLU A 199 4.24 -9.65 -20.54
N ALA A 200 3.83 -10.05 -21.76
CA ALA A 200 3.98 -9.24 -22.96
C ALA A 200 3.12 -7.97 -22.88
N SER A 201 1.88 -8.10 -22.42
CA SER A 201 0.97 -7.00 -22.17
C SER A 201 1.58 -5.97 -21.20
N ARG A 202 2.09 -6.41 -20.03
CA ARG A 202 2.69 -5.54 -19.02
C ARG A 202 3.92 -4.81 -19.53
N ARG A 203 4.76 -5.49 -20.31
CA ARG A 203 5.91 -4.82 -20.98
C ARG A 203 5.45 -3.74 -21.96
N ARG A 204 4.41 -3.99 -22.79
CA ARG A 204 3.85 -3.00 -23.72
C ARG A 204 3.30 -1.77 -22.98
N ALA A 205 2.63 -1.99 -21.85
CA ALA A 205 2.09 -0.92 -21.03
C ALA A 205 3.16 -0.15 -20.23
N GLY A 206 4.42 -0.64 -20.18
CA GLY A 206 5.50 -0.02 -19.39
C GLY A 206 5.39 -0.32 -17.90
N ILE A 207 4.67 -1.37 -17.52
CA ILE A 207 4.54 -1.84 -16.14
C ILE A 207 5.77 -2.69 -15.79
N LEU A 208 6.39 -2.37 -14.68
CA LEU A 208 7.58 -3.05 -14.16
C LEU A 208 7.21 -4.14 -13.16
N GLN A 209 6.19 -3.88 -12.35
CA GLN A 209 5.61 -4.85 -11.43
C GLN A 209 4.12 -4.59 -11.29
N GLU A 210 3.34 -5.65 -11.22
CA GLU A 210 1.92 -5.61 -10.91
C GLU A 210 1.63 -6.76 -9.93
N SER A 211 0.79 -6.49 -8.95
CA SER A 211 0.35 -7.51 -8.00
C SER A 211 -1.11 -7.31 -7.61
N PHE A 212 -1.78 -8.42 -7.35
CA PHE A 212 -3.14 -8.47 -6.90
C PHE A 212 -3.21 -9.33 -5.64
N ALA A 213 -3.79 -8.80 -4.57
CA ALA A 213 -4.01 -9.52 -3.34
C ALA A 213 -5.49 -9.49 -2.98
N LEU A 214 -6.10 -10.68 -2.85
CA LEU A 214 -7.45 -10.81 -2.31
C LEU A 214 -7.38 -10.70 -0.79
N GLN A 215 -8.24 -9.84 -0.23
CA GLN A 215 -8.32 -9.60 1.20
C GLN A 215 -9.78 -9.64 1.65
N ARG A 216 -10.02 -10.18 2.86
CA ARG A 216 -11.31 -10.09 3.53
C ARG A 216 -11.25 -8.89 4.48
N LEU A 217 -12.11 -7.89 4.26
CA LEU A 217 -12.23 -6.72 5.11
C LEU A 217 -13.64 -6.72 5.72
N GLY A 218 -13.74 -7.11 7.00
CA GLY A 218 -15.04 -7.31 7.64
C GLY A 218 -15.89 -8.37 6.92
N ASP A 219 -17.05 -7.98 6.42
CA ASP A 219 -17.96 -8.83 5.66
C ASP A 219 -17.73 -8.82 4.14
N ARG A 220 -16.79 -8.00 3.65
CA ARG A 220 -16.53 -7.80 2.21
C ARG A 220 -15.20 -8.35 1.76
N ASP A 221 -15.19 -8.92 0.56
CA ASP A 221 -13.96 -9.23 -0.15
C ASP A 221 -13.51 -8.01 -0.94
N VAL A 222 -12.21 -7.72 -0.92
CA VAL A 222 -11.59 -6.64 -1.70
C VAL A 222 -10.37 -7.16 -2.44
N LEU A 223 -10.09 -6.55 -3.58
CA LEU A 223 -8.84 -6.76 -4.31
C LEU A 223 -7.94 -5.55 -4.09
N VAL A 224 -6.77 -5.78 -3.56
CA VAL A 224 -5.68 -4.79 -3.51
C VAL A 224 -4.90 -4.92 -4.80
N HIS A 225 -5.01 -3.95 -5.70
CA HIS A 225 -4.29 -3.89 -6.96
C HIS A 225 -3.14 -2.89 -6.82
N ARG A 226 -1.91 -3.36 -6.94
CA ARG A 226 -0.70 -2.54 -6.90
C ARG A 226 0.03 -2.61 -8.22
N LEU A 227 0.45 -1.45 -8.72
CA LEU A 227 1.12 -1.30 -9.99
C LEU A 227 2.37 -0.41 -9.81
N GLU A 228 3.52 -0.86 -10.32
CA GLU A 228 4.76 -0.09 -10.39
C GLU A 228 5.11 0.21 -11.84
N ALA A 229 5.20 1.49 -12.17
CA ALA A 229 5.59 1.96 -13.49
C ALA A 229 6.28 3.33 -13.35
N ARG A 230 6.92 3.83 -14.42
CA ARG A 230 7.39 5.24 -14.45
C ARG A 230 6.24 6.23 -14.45
N ASP A 231 5.11 5.82 -14.97
CA ASP A 231 3.87 6.57 -15.08
C ASP A 231 2.72 5.56 -14.88
N PRO A 232 2.30 5.31 -13.62
CA PRO A 232 1.27 4.32 -13.30
C PRO A 232 -0.08 4.65 -13.92
N ALA A 233 -0.52 5.90 -13.83
CA ALA A 233 -1.80 6.35 -14.41
C ALA A 233 -1.81 6.19 -15.94
N GLY A 234 -0.74 6.58 -16.61
CA GLY A 234 -0.60 6.40 -18.06
C GLY A 234 -0.48 4.92 -18.45
N ALA A 235 0.16 4.08 -17.64
CA ALA A 235 0.22 2.63 -17.88
C ALA A 235 -1.17 2.00 -17.78
N ALA A 236 -1.96 2.33 -16.76
CA ALA A 236 -3.33 1.89 -16.60
C ALA A 236 -4.22 2.38 -17.75
N LYS A 237 -4.10 3.65 -18.15
CA LYS A 237 -4.82 4.21 -19.31
C LYS A 237 -4.48 3.47 -20.61
N ARG A 238 -3.19 3.14 -20.83
CA ARG A 238 -2.78 2.35 -22.02
C ARG A 238 -3.45 0.97 -22.04
N LEU A 239 -3.54 0.28 -20.89
CA LEU A 239 -4.24 -1.00 -20.76
C LEU A 239 -5.75 -0.85 -21.00
N GLY A 240 -6.39 0.14 -20.38
CA GLY A 240 -7.83 0.42 -20.57
C GLY A 240 -8.19 0.72 -22.03
N GLN A 241 -7.29 1.33 -22.80
CA GLN A 241 -7.48 1.67 -24.20
C GLN A 241 -6.90 0.67 -25.21
N SER A 242 -6.21 -0.38 -24.74
CA SER A 242 -5.57 -1.39 -25.59
C SER A 242 -6.60 -2.16 -26.43
N ARG A 243 -6.27 -2.37 -27.71
CA ARG A 243 -7.03 -3.22 -28.63
C ARG A 243 -6.38 -4.59 -28.87
N ASP A 244 -5.32 -4.89 -28.15
CA ASP A 244 -4.71 -6.23 -28.15
C ASP A 244 -5.71 -7.25 -27.63
N ALA A 245 -5.78 -8.41 -28.30
CA ALA A 245 -6.78 -9.42 -27.99
C ALA A 245 -6.70 -9.94 -26.53
N PHE A 246 -5.48 -10.07 -26.00
CA PHE A 246 -5.28 -10.46 -24.61
C PHE A 246 -5.76 -9.37 -23.64
N ASP A 247 -5.42 -8.11 -23.90
CA ASP A 247 -5.82 -6.99 -23.03
C ASP A 247 -7.35 -6.81 -23.05
N VAL A 248 -8.00 -6.98 -24.19
CA VAL A 248 -9.47 -6.97 -24.31
C VAL A 248 -10.10 -8.08 -23.50
N TRP A 249 -9.59 -9.32 -23.65
CA TRP A 249 -10.05 -10.46 -22.87
C TRP A 249 -9.88 -10.22 -21.37
N LEU A 250 -8.70 -9.75 -20.95
CA LEU A 250 -8.41 -9.57 -19.53
C LEU A 250 -9.29 -8.49 -18.89
N ARG A 251 -9.55 -7.37 -19.59
CA ARG A 251 -10.49 -6.35 -19.10
C ARG A 251 -11.88 -6.91 -18.93
N GLY A 252 -12.36 -7.71 -19.92
CA GLY A 252 -13.68 -8.34 -19.82
C GLY A 252 -13.77 -9.30 -18.63
N ALA A 253 -12.79 -10.20 -18.48
CA ALA A 253 -12.73 -11.15 -17.38
C ALA A 253 -12.57 -10.47 -16.01
N ALA A 254 -11.77 -9.41 -15.94
CA ALA A 254 -11.61 -8.60 -14.75
C ALA A 254 -12.90 -7.86 -14.40
N ALA A 255 -13.54 -7.20 -15.36
CA ALA A 255 -14.80 -6.48 -15.13
C ALA A 255 -15.92 -7.43 -14.65
N GLU A 256 -15.99 -8.64 -15.18
CA GLU A 256 -16.94 -9.67 -14.73
C GLU A 256 -16.66 -10.13 -13.28
N ALA A 257 -15.39 -10.29 -12.93
CA ALA A 257 -14.99 -10.72 -11.60
C ALA A 257 -15.10 -9.61 -10.54
N LEU A 258 -14.74 -8.39 -10.90
CA LEU A 258 -14.58 -7.26 -9.98
C LEU A 258 -15.77 -6.29 -9.99
N GLY A 259 -16.67 -6.41 -10.97
CA GLY A 259 -17.80 -5.46 -11.16
C GLY A 259 -17.38 -4.12 -11.79
N ALA A 260 -16.10 -3.92 -12.08
CA ALA A 260 -15.55 -2.73 -12.73
C ALA A 260 -14.24 -3.07 -13.47
N ASP A 261 -13.85 -2.24 -14.46
CA ASP A 261 -12.53 -2.33 -15.08
C ASP A 261 -11.47 -1.80 -14.10
N PRO A 262 -10.53 -2.63 -13.62
CA PRO A 262 -9.56 -2.22 -12.60
C PRO A 262 -8.57 -1.17 -13.12
N TRP A 263 -8.30 -1.13 -14.41
CA TRP A 263 -7.36 -0.15 -14.99
C TRP A 263 -8.02 1.20 -15.24
N GLU A 264 -9.34 1.24 -15.57
CA GLU A 264 -10.10 2.50 -15.60
C GLU A 264 -10.22 3.09 -14.20
N SER A 265 -10.58 2.28 -13.21
CA SER A 265 -10.66 2.69 -11.81
C SER A 265 -9.30 3.22 -11.32
N PHE A 266 -8.23 2.51 -11.63
CA PHE A 266 -6.87 2.89 -11.29
C PHE A 266 -6.45 4.22 -11.94
N ALA A 267 -6.73 4.41 -13.22
CA ALA A 267 -6.40 5.63 -13.93
C ALA A 267 -7.20 6.84 -13.40
N ALA A 268 -8.47 6.65 -13.05
CA ALA A 268 -9.33 7.70 -12.51
C ALA A 268 -8.85 8.17 -11.13
N GLU A 269 -8.49 7.24 -10.23
CA GLU A 269 -8.04 7.54 -8.88
C GLU A 269 -6.69 8.27 -8.85
N HIS A 270 -5.81 7.99 -9.81
CA HIS A 270 -4.48 8.60 -9.88
C HIS A 270 -4.36 9.78 -10.86
N ALA A 271 -5.41 10.13 -11.61
CA ALA A 271 -5.40 11.25 -12.55
C ALA A 271 -5.29 12.63 -11.87
N GLY A 272 -5.69 12.75 -10.60
CA GLY A 272 -5.61 13.99 -9.80
C GLY A 272 -4.29 14.22 -9.09
N ASN A 273 -3.46 13.19 -8.95
CA ASN A 273 -2.29 13.21 -8.05
C ASN A 273 -1.04 13.88 -8.66
N THR A 274 -1.02 14.09 -9.98
CA THR A 274 0.08 14.79 -10.66
C THR A 274 0.08 16.30 -10.42
N ALA A 275 -1.09 16.92 -10.25
CA ALA A 275 -1.21 18.37 -10.07
C ALA A 275 -0.81 18.84 -8.66
N GLU A 276 -1.07 18.03 -7.62
CA GLU A 276 -0.67 18.37 -6.25
C GLU A 276 0.83 18.18 -6.00
N ARG A 277 1.50 17.26 -6.72
CA ARG A 277 2.96 17.06 -6.59
C ARG A 277 3.77 18.18 -7.24
N GLU A 278 3.33 18.79 -8.34
CA GLU A 278 4.00 19.94 -8.95
C GLU A 278 3.94 21.19 -8.05
N HIS A 279 2.87 21.38 -7.26
CA HIS A 279 2.75 22.53 -6.35
C HIS A 279 3.56 22.39 -5.06
N THR A 280 3.83 21.19 -4.58
CA THR A 280 4.64 20.96 -3.36
C THR A 280 6.15 21.09 -3.62
N TRP A 281 6.62 20.87 -4.85
CA TRP A 281 8.05 21.00 -5.20
C TRP A 281 8.49 22.45 -5.44
N SER A 282 7.60 23.33 -5.91
CA SER A 282 7.95 24.73 -6.18
C SER A 282 8.07 25.58 -4.92
N SER A 283 7.52 25.16 -3.77
CA SER A 283 7.59 25.91 -2.51
C SER A 283 8.87 25.65 -1.70
N VAL A 284 9.56 24.53 -1.92
CA VAL A 284 10.79 24.18 -1.17
C VAL A 284 12.06 24.76 -1.81
N THR A 285 12.04 25.04 -3.12
CA THR A 285 13.21 25.61 -3.82
C THR A 285 13.33 27.15 -3.70
N SER A 286 12.29 27.86 -3.25
CA SER A 286 12.35 29.33 -3.10
C SER A 286 12.93 29.79 -1.76
N GLU A 287 12.97 28.94 -0.71
CA GLU A 287 13.53 29.32 0.59
C GLU A 287 15.05 29.12 0.72
N LEU A 288 15.67 28.33 -0.16
CA LEU A 288 17.11 28.09 -0.14
C LEU A 288 17.95 29.12 -0.96
N SER A 289 17.28 30.04 -1.69
CA SER A 289 17.97 31.06 -2.51
C SER A 289 18.05 32.45 -1.86
N SER A 290 17.52 32.63 -0.63
CA SER A 290 17.57 33.92 0.08
C SER A 290 18.52 33.97 1.28
N ALA A 291 19.38 32.95 1.44
CA ALA A 291 20.41 32.87 2.49
C ALA A 291 21.80 32.58 1.91
N ALA A 292 22.22 33.41 0.92
CA ALA A 292 23.61 33.53 0.48
C ALA A 292 23.95 35.00 0.32
#